data_20786568f028d83c3ec0060c616441c8
#
_entry.id   20786568f028d83c3ec0060c616441c8
#
_cell.length_a   1.000
_cell.length_b   1.000
_cell.length_c   1.000
_cell.angle_alpha   90.00
_cell.angle_beta   90.00
_cell.angle_gamma   90.00
#
_symmetry.space_group_name_H-M   'P 1'
#
loop_
_entity.id
_entity.type
_entity.pdbx_description
1 polymer ?
#
loop_
_entity_poly.entity_id
_entity_poly.type
_entity_poly.pdbx_seq_one_letter_code
_entity_poly.pdbx_strand_id
1 'polypeptide(L)'
;MNFKAIFSNSFGILISRVTGLLRDIMMTSTLGASIWSDVFLMAFKFPNLFRRIFAEGSFTQSFMPSYVASKQKGVFAVAIFLRFMFIIVAFSLLVTIFPSFFTQMLAWDWGEDLISKTAPLTVINFWYLDLIFIVTFLGTLLQHKEHFFTTAFSTVWLNIAMIACLMYYASSSPETIVYALSISILVGGVLQIITHLLAVRQKGLSKVLIGGWKYRKKRDVSKEESKFKKLFLPSVVGNSTAQIASFIDTSLASFLVAGSVSYLFYANRVFQLPFAIIALAITTALFPAISKAIKNQNESLAFANLSRGFWLLSLLLGISVLFGILLAEPIVWLLFERGKFTPQDTLNTVAVLQMYMVGLVPFGLAKFFLMYLYAMHKHMKAAKIAVISLVVNMIFSVTLMQFMGASGLALAGSIGGLVQMILTIKEVGMARFIEIIKTKRMLYFIMGMCILGVATYYLNILLISFIRG
;
A
#
# COMPACT_ATOMS: atom_id res chain seq x y z
N MET A 1 2.31 -19.54 20.46
CA MET A 1 2.32 -18.88 19.13
C MET A 1 2.49 -19.96 18.07
N ASN A 2 1.58 -20.06 17.11
CA ASN A 2 1.58 -21.17 16.14
C ASN A 2 2.61 -20.85 15.03
N PHE A 3 3.85 -21.32 15.17
CA PHE A 3 4.94 -21.10 14.20
C PHE A 3 4.56 -21.52 12.77
N LYS A 4 3.79 -22.60 12.63
CA LYS A 4 3.32 -23.11 11.34
C LYS A 4 2.38 -22.10 10.64
N ALA A 5 1.53 -21.43 11.41
CA ALA A 5 0.62 -20.40 10.87
C ALA A 5 1.40 -19.14 10.44
N ILE A 6 2.42 -18.73 11.21
CA ILE A 6 3.27 -17.58 10.88
C ILE A 6 4.07 -17.87 9.61
N PHE A 7 4.73 -19.03 9.54
CA PHE A 7 5.52 -19.43 8.37
C PHE A 7 4.65 -19.51 7.11
N SER A 8 3.48 -20.15 7.21
CA SER A 8 2.52 -20.29 6.12
C SER A 8 2.01 -18.93 5.61
N ASN A 9 1.73 -17.99 6.53
CA ASN A 9 1.33 -16.61 6.17
C ASN A 9 2.45 -15.86 5.45
N SER A 10 3.68 -15.91 6.00
CA SER A 10 4.84 -15.24 5.42
C SER A 10 5.18 -15.77 4.03
N PHE A 11 5.08 -17.09 3.84
CA PHE A 11 5.29 -17.74 2.54
C PHE A 11 4.24 -17.31 1.52
N GLY A 12 2.95 -17.25 1.91
CA GLY A 12 1.88 -16.75 1.05
C GLY A 12 2.10 -15.29 0.62
N ILE A 13 2.54 -14.44 1.55
CA ILE A 13 2.88 -13.03 1.26
C ILE A 13 4.05 -12.95 0.28
N LEU A 14 5.11 -13.75 0.48
CA LEU A 14 6.28 -13.75 -0.39
C LEU A 14 5.91 -14.11 -1.84
N ILE A 15 5.19 -15.21 -2.04
CA ILE A 15 4.73 -15.62 -3.38
C ILE A 15 3.86 -14.53 -4.02
N SER A 16 2.96 -13.92 -3.25
CA SER A 16 2.12 -12.82 -3.74
C SER A 16 2.95 -11.60 -4.18
N ARG A 17 4.05 -11.29 -3.49
CA ARG A 17 4.94 -10.18 -3.88
C ARG A 17 5.75 -10.50 -5.13
N VAL A 18 6.28 -11.72 -5.23
CA VAL A 18 7.03 -12.17 -6.41
C VAL A 18 6.13 -12.18 -7.66
N THR A 19 4.94 -12.77 -7.56
CA THR A 19 3.99 -12.76 -8.68
C THR A 19 3.51 -11.35 -9.04
N GLY A 20 3.36 -10.46 -8.05
CA GLY A 20 3.03 -9.07 -8.28
C GLY A 20 4.14 -8.31 -9.03
N LEU A 21 5.41 -8.56 -8.70
CA LEU A 21 6.54 -7.99 -9.43
C LEU A 21 6.60 -8.53 -10.87
N LEU A 22 6.42 -9.83 -11.06
CA LEU A 22 6.38 -10.43 -12.41
C LEU A 22 5.29 -9.83 -13.28
N ARG A 23 4.09 -9.62 -12.71
CA ARG A 23 3.00 -8.91 -13.39
C ARG A 23 3.42 -7.50 -13.81
N ASP A 24 4.03 -6.73 -12.90
CA ASP A 24 4.45 -5.35 -13.17
C ASP A 24 5.53 -5.32 -14.28
N ILE A 25 6.48 -6.26 -14.27
CA ILE A 25 7.49 -6.45 -15.33
C ILE A 25 6.82 -6.77 -16.68
N MET A 26 5.81 -7.62 -16.70
CA MET A 26 5.12 -7.95 -17.94
C MET A 26 4.27 -6.78 -18.43
N MET A 27 3.67 -6.01 -17.53
CA MET A 27 2.91 -4.82 -17.90
C MET A 27 3.82 -3.74 -18.51
N THR A 28 5.04 -3.53 -17.98
CA THR A 28 6.01 -2.62 -18.59
C THR A 28 6.45 -3.11 -19.96
N SER A 29 6.70 -4.41 -20.12
CA SER A 29 7.09 -5.00 -21.41
C SER A 29 6.02 -4.86 -22.51
N THR A 30 4.72 -4.97 -22.13
CA THR A 30 3.62 -4.96 -23.11
C THR A 30 3.05 -3.57 -23.38
N LEU A 31 3.00 -2.69 -22.41
CA LEU A 31 2.39 -1.37 -22.50
C LEU A 31 3.40 -0.21 -22.42
N GLY A 32 4.59 -0.45 -21.86
CA GLY A 32 5.56 0.62 -21.54
C GLY A 32 5.03 1.58 -20.48
N ALA A 33 5.62 2.77 -20.43
CA ALA A 33 5.07 3.90 -19.66
C ALA A 33 4.30 4.83 -20.64
N SER A 34 3.20 4.34 -21.15
CA SER A 34 2.38 4.99 -22.16
C SER A 34 1.09 5.56 -21.57
N ILE A 35 0.38 6.34 -22.37
CA ILE A 35 -0.96 6.84 -22.00
C ILE A 35 -1.93 5.70 -21.67
N TRP A 36 -1.82 4.54 -22.32
CA TRP A 36 -2.66 3.39 -22.03
C TRP A 36 -2.32 2.71 -20.69
N SER A 37 -1.04 2.72 -20.32
CA SER A 37 -0.64 2.32 -18.96
C SER A 37 -1.24 3.26 -17.91
N ASP A 38 -1.19 4.57 -18.17
CA ASP A 38 -1.74 5.59 -17.28
C ASP A 38 -3.27 5.45 -17.15
N VAL A 39 -3.97 5.24 -18.28
CA VAL A 39 -5.40 4.95 -18.31
C VAL A 39 -5.78 3.76 -17.43
N PHE A 40 -5.06 2.65 -17.59
CA PHE A 40 -5.32 1.47 -16.79
C PHE A 40 -5.01 1.70 -15.30
N LEU A 41 -3.87 2.28 -14.99
CA LEU A 41 -3.44 2.55 -13.60
C LEU A 41 -4.38 3.54 -12.90
N MET A 42 -4.86 4.54 -13.64
CA MET A 42 -5.84 5.50 -13.13
C MET A 42 -7.18 4.82 -12.86
N ALA A 43 -7.73 4.08 -13.83
CA ALA A 43 -8.98 3.34 -13.67
C ALA A 43 -8.93 2.32 -12.50
N PHE A 44 -7.77 1.70 -12.28
CA PHE A 44 -7.58 0.74 -11.19
C PHE A 44 -7.28 1.40 -9.83
N LYS A 45 -6.94 2.70 -9.81
CA LYS A 45 -6.63 3.43 -8.59
C LYS A 45 -7.82 3.52 -7.64
N PHE A 46 -9.00 3.79 -8.17
CA PHE A 46 -10.21 4.02 -7.39
C PHE A 46 -10.63 2.78 -6.58
N PRO A 47 -10.82 1.60 -7.19
CA PRO A 47 -11.12 0.39 -6.43
C PRO A 47 -10.02 0.02 -5.43
N ASN A 48 -8.76 0.24 -5.74
CA ASN A 48 -7.66 0.01 -4.81
C ASN A 48 -7.70 0.93 -3.58
N LEU A 49 -8.07 2.19 -3.76
CA LEU A 49 -8.23 3.15 -2.67
C LEU A 49 -9.33 2.68 -1.71
N PHE A 50 -10.50 2.36 -2.24
CA PHE A 50 -11.62 1.87 -1.43
C PHE A 50 -11.33 0.54 -0.76
N ARG A 51 -10.66 -0.38 -1.46
CA ARG A 51 -10.18 -1.64 -0.90
C ARG A 51 -9.31 -1.43 0.34
N ARG A 52 -8.34 -0.53 0.27
CA ARG A 52 -7.42 -0.26 1.38
C ARG A 52 -8.11 0.44 2.56
N ILE A 53 -9.01 1.36 2.29
CA ILE A 53 -9.75 2.09 3.33
C ILE A 53 -10.79 1.18 3.99
N PHE A 54 -11.64 0.53 3.22
CA PHE A 54 -12.83 -0.14 3.73
C PHE A 54 -12.64 -1.64 3.95
N ALA A 55 -11.96 -2.34 3.05
CA ALA A 55 -11.88 -3.79 3.11
C ALA A 55 -10.70 -4.31 3.93
N GLU A 56 -9.45 -3.95 3.59
CA GLU A 56 -8.28 -4.63 4.17
C GLU A 56 -7.91 -4.18 5.59
N GLY A 57 -8.10 -2.91 5.93
CA GLY A 57 -7.67 -2.36 7.21
C GLY A 57 -8.82 -2.21 8.19
N SER A 58 -9.65 -1.22 7.95
CA SER A 58 -10.67 -0.76 8.89
C SER A 58 -11.74 -1.82 9.17
N PHE A 59 -12.14 -2.59 8.14
CA PHE A 59 -13.14 -3.64 8.31
C PHE A 59 -12.64 -4.74 9.25
N THR A 60 -11.51 -5.35 8.95
CA THR A 60 -10.97 -6.46 9.75
C THR A 60 -10.68 -6.04 11.18
N GLN A 61 -10.09 -4.84 11.40
CA GLN A 61 -9.78 -4.31 12.72
C GLN A 61 -11.01 -4.08 13.59
N SER A 62 -12.15 -3.71 12.99
CA SER A 62 -13.40 -3.42 13.70
C SER A 62 -14.31 -4.63 13.80
N PHE A 63 -14.35 -5.47 12.75
CA PHE A 63 -15.20 -6.64 12.67
C PHE A 63 -14.73 -7.74 13.64
N MET A 64 -13.44 -8.05 13.67
CA MET A 64 -12.91 -9.16 14.45
C MET A 64 -13.24 -9.06 15.94
N PRO A 65 -12.97 -7.93 16.66
CA PRO A 65 -13.34 -7.81 18.06
C PRO A 65 -14.84 -7.91 18.32
N SER A 66 -15.65 -7.33 17.41
CA SER A 66 -17.12 -7.36 17.52
C SER A 66 -17.66 -8.77 17.29
N TYR A 67 -17.11 -9.50 16.31
CA TYR A 67 -17.47 -10.89 16.00
C TYR A 67 -17.12 -11.85 17.14
N VAL A 68 -15.93 -11.69 17.74
CA VAL A 68 -15.50 -12.53 18.89
C VAL A 68 -16.41 -12.29 20.10
N ALA A 69 -16.78 -11.04 20.35
CA ALA A 69 -17.62 -10.65 21.49
C ALA A 69 -19.11 -11.00 21.29
N SER A 70 -19.56 -11.25 20.06
CA SER A 70 -20.96 -11.57 19.79
C SER A 70 -21.33 -12.98 20.23
N LYS A 71 -22.45 -13.09 20.97
CA LYS A 71 -23.07 -14.38 21.30
C LYS A 71 -23.72 -15.06 20.08
N GLN A 72 -24.07 -14.24 19.06
CA GLN A 72 -24.79 -14.68 17.85
C GLN A 72 -23.91 -14.50 16.61
N LYS A 73 -22.70 -15.06 16.63
CA LYS A 73 -21.64 -14.86 15.63
C LYS A 73 -22.12 -14.95 14.18
N GLY A 74 -22.92 -15.98 13.85
CA GLY A 74 -23.41 -16.17 12.48
C GLY A 74 -24.38 -15.09 12.04
N VAL A 75 -25.33 -14.72 12.89
CA VAL A 75 -26.32 -13.66 12.60
C VAL A 75 -25.64 -12.31 12.45
N PHE A 76 -24.73 -11.97 13.38
CA PHE A 76 -23.95 -10.74 13.31
C PHE A 76 -23.10 -10.67 12.02
N ALA A 77 -22.39 -11.75 11.70
CA ALA A 77 -21.57 -11.79 10.49
C ALA A 77 -22.39 -11.56 9.22
N VAL A 78 -23.53 -12.25 9.08
CA VAL A 78 -24.40 -12.10 7.92
C VAL A 78 -25.05 -10.71 7.87
N ALA A 79 -25.47 -10.16 9.00
CA ALA A 79 -26.07 -8.82 9.06
C ALA A 79 -25.07 -7.74 8.61
N ILE A 80 -23.82 -7.79 9.10
CA ILE A 80 -22.76 -6.85 8.66
C ILE A 80 -22.43 -7.06 7.18
N PHE A 81 -22.26 -8.32 6.74
CA PHE A 81 -21.99 -8.63 5.34
C PHE A 81 -23.02 -8.03 4.39
N LEU A 82 -24.31 -8.28 4.65
CA LEU A 82 -25.40 -7.79 3.80
C LEU A 82 -25.47 -6.27 3.73
N ARG A 83 -25.27 -5.59 4.85
CA ARG A 83 -25.27 -4.11 4.87
C ARG A 83 -24.11 -3.52 4.09
N PHE A 84 -22.91 -4.04 4.29
CA PHE A 84 -21.74 -3.57 3.56
C PHE A 84 -21.83 -3.91 2.09
N MET A 85 -22.26 -5.13 1.75
CA MET A 85 -22.46 -5.53 0.36
C MET A 85 -23.48 -4.64 -0.33
N PHE A 86 -24.60 -4.31 0.33
CA PHE A 86 -25.59 -3.38 -0.21
C PHE A 86 -24.99 -1.98 -0.48
N ILE A 87 -24.20 -1.44 0.45
CA ILE A 87 -23.55 -0.13 0.29
C ILE A 87 -22.54 -0.17 -0.86
N ILE A 88 -21.72 -1.21 -0.95
CA ILE A 88 -20.70 -1.34 -1.99
C ILE A 88 -21.35 -1.53 -3.35
N VAL A 89 -22.32 -2.42 -3.50
CA VAL A 89 -23.06 -2.62 -4.75
C VAL A 89 -23.80 -1.35 -5.18
N ALA A 90 -24.46 -0.65 -4.25
CA ALA A 90 -25.10 0.63 -4.56
C ALA A 90 -24.10 1.67 -5.08
N PHE A 91 -22.89 1.70 -4.51
CA PHE A 91 -21.84 2.60 -4.97
C PHE A 91 -21.25 2.15 -6.33
N SER A 92 -21.08 0.84 -6.55
CA SER A 92 -20.66 0.28 -7.85
C SER A 92 -21.68 0.60 -8.96
N LEU A 93 -22.98 0.51 -8.64
CA LEU A 93 -24.04 0.94 -9.56
C LEU A 93 -24.00 2.43 -9.84
N LEU A 94 -23.75 3.27 -8.82
CA LEU A 94 -23.60 4.71 -9.00
C LEU A 94 -22.43 5.05 -9.92
N VAL A 95 -21.28 4.38 -9.76
CA VAL A 95 -20.13 4.52 -10.66
C VAL A 95 -20.48 4.05 -12.09
N THR A 96 -21.28 3.00 -12.21
CA THR A 96 -21.72 2.48 -13.52
C THR A 96 -22.67 3.45 -14.24
N ILE A 97 -23.52 4.16 -13.50
CA ILE A 97 -24.46 5.14 -14.05
C ILE A 97 -23.74 6.46 -14.44
N PHE A 98 -22.73 6.86 -13.67
CA PHE A 98 -21.99 8.12 -13.87
C PHE A 98 -20.48 7.90 -14.08
N PRO A 99 -20.07 7.09 -15.08
CA PRO A 99 -18.67 6.65 -15.19
C PRO A 99 -17.71 7.81 -15.48
N SER A 100 -18.08 8.74 -16.35
CA SER A 100 -17.24 9.91 -16.70
C SER A 100 -17.02 10.83 -15.50
N PHE A 101 -18.06 11.07 -14.69
CA PHE A 101 -17.96 11.87 -13.47
C PHE A 101 -16.92 11.29 -12.48
N PHE A 102 -17.01 9.98 -12.20
CA PHE A 102 -16.07 9.33 -11.29
C PHE A 102 -14.65 9.24 -11.86
N THR A 103 -14.53 9.08 -13.18
CA THR A 103 -13.22 9.10 -13.84
C THR A 103 -12.61 10.51 -13.80
N GLN A 104 -13.40 11.56 -14.01
CA GLN A 104 -12.94 12.94 -13.89
C GLN A 104 -12.49 13.30 -12.48
N MET A 105 -13.12 12.72 -11.45
CA MET A 105 -12.65 12.85 -10.06
C MET A 105 -11.26 12.25 -9.81
N LEU A 106 -10.82 11.32 -10.65
CA LEU A 106 -9.49 10.72 -10.58
C LEU A 106 -8.47 11.50 -11.40
N ALA A 107 -8.85 11.88 -12.62
CA ALA A 107 -7.99 12.46 -13.62
C ALA A 107 -8.47 13.88 -13.92
N TRP A 108 -8.05 14.82 -13.09
CA TRP A 108 -8.59 16.19 -13.05
C TRP A 108 -8.39 17.00 -14.33
N ASP A 109 -7.30 16.76 -15.06
CA ASP A 109 -6.92 17.51 -16.25
C ASP A 109 -7.07 16.70 -17.57
N TRP A 110 -7.62 15.49 -17.49
CA TRP A 110 -7.83 14.73 -18.73
C TRP A 110 -9.02 15.25 -19.50
N GLY A 111 -8.81 15.53 -20.80
CA GLY A 111 -9.87 15.96 -21.71
C GLY A 111 -10.92 14.86 -21.95
N GLU A 112 -12.04 15.26 -22.54
CA GLU A 112 -13.21 14.39 -22.78
C GLU A 112 -12.87 13.10 -23.53
N ASP A 113 -11.98 13.14 -24.53
CA ASP A 113 -11.56 11.96 -25.29
C ASP A 113 -10.91 10.91 -24.38
N LEU A 114 -10.00 11.34 -23.49
CA LEU A 114 -9.30 10.42 -22.60
C LEU A 114 -10.21 9.92 -21.47
N ILE A 115 -11.09 10.79 -20.97
CA ILE A 115 -12.11 10.40 -19.99
C ILE A 115 -13.08 9.37 -20.59
N SER A 116 -13.54 9.54 -21.83
CA SER A 116 -14.45 8.61 -22.49
C SER A 116 -13.82 7.21 -22.68
N LYS A 117 -12.52 7.14 -22.97
CA LYS A 117 -11.75 5.89 -23.08
C LYS A 117 -11.50 5.23 -21.73
N THR A 118 -11.35 6.02 -20.66
CA THR A 118 -11.04 5.52 -19.32
C THR A 118 -12.28 5.12 -18.53
N ALA A 119 -13.39 5.79 -18.75
CA ALA A 119 -14.63 5.61 -17.99
C ALA A 119 -15.16 4.15 -17.99
N PRO A 120 -15.21 3.43 -19.12
CA PRO A 120 -15.61 2.02 -19.13
C PRO A 120 -14.68 1.14 -18.29
N LEU A 121 -13.36 1.41 -18.33
CA LEU A 121 -12.37 0.69 -17.52
C LEU A 121 -12.54 0.97 -16.03
N THR A 122 -12.88 2.22 -15.68
CA THR A 122 -13.21 2.60 -14.29
C THR A 122 -14.39 1.77 -13.79
N VAL A 123 -15.45 1.61 -14.58
CA VAL A 123 -16.60 0.76 -14.23
C VAL A 123 -16.19 -0.69 -14.02
N ILE A 124 -15.52 -1.29 -15.01
CA ILE A 124 -15.10 -2.70 -14.93
C ILE A 124 -14.25 -2.93 -13.68
N ASN A 125 -13.24 -2.08 -13.46
CA ASN A 125 -12.35 -2.19 -12.32
C ASN A 125 -13.06 -1.93 -10.99
N PHE A 126 -14.11 -1.09 -10.98
CA PHE A 126 -14.82 -0.79 -9.74
C PHE A 126 -15.62 -1.99 -9.22
N TRP A 127 -16.20 -2.81 -10.09
CA TRP A 127 -16.87 -4.07 -9.71
C TRP A 127 -15.93 -5.06 -9.01
N TYR A 128 -14.61 -4.92 -9.15
CA TYR A 128 -13.66 -5.69 -8.35
C TYR A 128 -13.76 -5.38 -6.85
N LEU A 129 -14.23 -4.18 -6.46
CA LEU A 129 -14.43 -3.85 -5.05
C LEU A 129 -15.43 -4.78 -4.36
N ASP A 130 -16.51 -5.16 -5.06
CA ASP A 130 -17.52 -6.10 -4.58
C ASP A 130 -16.91 -7.48 -4.31
N LEU A 131 -16.13 -7.97 -5.26
CA LEU A 131 -15.46 -9.26 -5.16
C LEU A 131 -14.43 -9.27 -4.02
N ILE A 132 -13.59 -8.25 -3.92
CA ILE A 132 -12.56 -8.19 -2.87
C ILE A 132 -13.17 -7.97 -1.48
N PHE A 133 -14.32 -7.33 -1.36
CA PHE A 133 -15.03 -7.25 -0.08
C PHE A 133 -15.49 -8.64 0.39
N ILE A 134 -16.03 -9.46 -0.51
CA ILE A 134 -16.39 -10.86 -0.19
C ILE A 134 -15.15 -11.63 0.28
N VAL A 135 -14.02 -11.50 -0.44
CA VAL A 135 -12.74 -12.11 -0.08
C VAL A 135 -12.27 -11.67 1.30
N THR A 136 -12.33 -10.36 1.59
CA THR A 136 -11.93 -9.81 2.89
C THR A 136 -12.82 -10.30 4.02
N PHE A 137 -14.12 -10.33 3.82
CA PHE A 137 -15.08 -10.85 4.80
C PHE A 137 -14.82 -12.33 5.13
N LEU A 138 -14.70 -13.18 4.10
CA LEU A 138 -14.39 -14.60 4.27
C LEU A 138 -13.01 -14.81 4.89
N GLY A 139 -12.02 -14.02 4.45
CA GLY A 139 -10.65 -14.03 4.99
C GLY A 139 -10.62 -13.67 6.46
N THR A 140 -11.40 -12.68 6.91
CA THR A 140 -11.50 -12.31 8.33
C THR A 140 -12.09 -13.45 9.17
N LEU A 141 -13.08 -14.16 8.66
CA LEU A 141 -13.64 -15.36 9.33
C LEU A 141 -12.61 -16.50 9.41
N LEU A 142 -11.83 -16.71 8.34
CA LEU A 142 -10.75 -17.70 8.33
C LEU A 142 -9.63 -17.34 9.33
N GLN A 143 -9.27 -16.06 9.44
CA GLN A 143 -8.31 -15.59 10.45
C GLN A 143 -8.77 -15.87 11.88
N HIS A 144 -10.07 -15.76 12.16
CA HIS A 144 -10.65 -16.17 13.46
C HIS A 144 -10.42 -17.67 13.76
N LYS A 145 -10.27 -18.49 12.73
CA LYS A 145 -9.93 -19.92 12.83
C LYS A 145 -8.43 -20.18 12.69
N GLU A 146 -7.59 -19.17 12.90
CA GLU A 146 -6.13 -19.23 12.76
C GLU A 146 -5.65 -19.70 11.37
N HIS A 147 -6.49 -19.52 10.32
CA HIS A 147 -6.17 -19.90 8.96
C HIS A 147 -5.81 -18.66 8.14
N PHE A 148 -4.51 -18.33 8.06
CA PHE A 148 -4.00 -17.11 7.43
C PHE A 148 -3.54 -17.33 5.99
N PHE A 149 -3.14 -18.55 5.62
CA PHE A 149 -2.54 -18.85 4.32
C PHE A 149 -3.43 -18.45 3.15
N THR A 150 -4.71 -18.84 3.16
CA THR A 150 -5.63 -18.55 2.05
C THR A 150 -5.73 -17.05 1.79
N THR A 151 -5.82 -16.23 2.84
CA THR A 151 -5.88 -14.77 2.69
C THR A 151 -4.59 -14.20 2.13
N ALA A 152 -3.42 -14.67 2.61
CA ALA A 152 -2.12 -14.22 2.16
C ALA A 152 -1.82 -14.63 0.71
N PHE A 153 -2.20 -15.86 0.34
CA PHE A 153 -1.98 -16.43 -0.99
C PHE A 153 -2.96 -15.91 -2.04
N SER A 154 -4.16 -15.49 -1.64
CA SER A 154 -5.26 -15.22 -2.59
C SER A 154 -4.91 -14.16 -3.66
N THR A 155 -4.08 -13.17 -3.33
CA THR A 155 -3.62 -12.13 -4.27
C THR A 155 -2.82 -12.72 -5.45
N VAL A 156 -2.27 -13.92 -5.30
CA VAL A 156 -1.56 -14.63 -6.39
C VAL A 156 -2.50 -14.90 -7.56
N TRP A 157 -3.78 -15.23 -7.30
CA TRP A 157 -4.77 -15.46 -8.36
C TRP A 157 -5.00 -14.22 -9.21
N LEU A 158 -5.06 -13.04 -8.59
CA LEU A 158 -5.16 -11.78 -9.31
C LEU A 158 -3.95 -11.57 -10.23
N ASN A 159 -2.75 -11.80 -9.70
CA ASN A 159 -1.52 -11.63 -10.46
C ASN A 159 -1.44 -12.66 -11.62
N ILE A 160 -1.77 -13.92 -11.38
CA ILE A 160 -1.80 -14.97 -12.43
C ILE A 160 -2.79 -14.62 -13.52
N ALA A 161 -4.00 -14.17 -13.18
CA ALA A 161 -5.01 -13.78 -14.18
C ALA A 161 -4.50 -12.63 -15.07
N MET A 162 -3.88 -11.61 -14.46
CA MET A 162 -3.30 -10.49 -15.22
C MET A 162 -2.08 -10.93 -16.06
N ILE A 163 -1.20 -11.78 -15.53
CA ILE A 163 -0.04 -12.32 -16.27
C ILE A 163 -0.52 -13.12 -17.48
N ALA A 164 -1.48 -14.03 -17.29
CA ALA A 164 -2.04 -14.83 -18.39
C ALA A 164 -2.68 -13.93 -19.46
N CYS A 165 -3.38 -12.89 -19.05
CA CYS A 165 -3.94 -11.89 -19.95
C CYS A 165 -2.86 -11.18 -20.76
N LEU A 166 -1.80 -10.68 -20.10
CA LEU A 166 -0.68 -9.98 -20.76
C LEU A 166 0.05 -10.89 -21.73
N MET A 167 0.21 -12.19 -21.40
CA MET A 167 0.82 -13.16 -22.32
C MET A 167 -0.05 -13.41 -23.56
N TYR A 168 -1.36 -13.55 -23.37
CA TYR A 168 -2.27 -13.89 -24.46
C TYR A 168 -2.47 -12.70 -25.42
N TYR A 169 -2.60 -11.49 -24.87
CA TYR A 169 -2.87 -10.26 -25.64
C TYR A 169 -1.58 -9.44 -25.97
N ALA A 170 -0.38 -10.00 -25.78
CA ALA A 170 0.88 -9.26 -25.93
C ALA A 170 1.03 -8.53 -27.28
N SER A 171 0.51 -9.12 -28.37
CA SER A 171 0.57 -8.58 -29.74
C SER A 171 -0.67 -7.77 -30.15
N SER A 172 -1.63 -7.57 -29.25
CA SER A 172 -2.85 -6.82 -29.51
C SER A 172 -2.63 -5.31 -29.41
N SER A 173 -3.64 -4.50 -29.80
CA SER A 173 -3.59 -3.06 -29.61
C SER A 173 -3.53 -2.74 -28.10
N PRO A 174 -2.88 -1.63 -27.69
CA PRO A 174 -2.80 -1.22 -26.29
C PRO A 174 -4.18 -1.05 -25.65
N GLU A 175 -5.16 -0.57 -26.38
CA GLU A 175 -6.53 -0.46 -25.94
C GLU A 175 -7.13 -1.82 -25.59
N THR A 176 -6.99 -2.81 -26.48
CA THR A 176 -7.46 -4.19 -26.22
C THR A 176 -6.79 -4.77 -24.98
N ILE A 177 -5.49 -4.53 -24.81
CA ILE A 177 -4.74 -5.03 -23.64
C ILE A 177 -5.32 -4.47 -22.33
N VAL A 178 -5.60 -3.16 -22.25
CA VAL A 178 -6.10 -2.55 -20.99
C VAL A 178 -7.54 -2.97 -20.67
N TYR A 179 -8.40 -3.19 -21.70
CA TYR A 179 -9.73 -3.77 -21.49
C TYR A 179 -9.62 -5.21 -20.99
N ALA A 180 -8.82 -6.04 -21.63
CA ALA A 180 -8.58 -7.43 -21.22
C ALA A 180 -7.98 -7.51 -19.81
N LEU A 181 -7.03 -6.61 -19.45
CA LEU A 181 -6.49 -6.50 -18.10
C LEU A 181 -7.58 -6.17 -17.08
N SER A 182 -8.46 -5.22 -17.38
CA SER A 182 -9.56 -4.85 -16.48
C SER A 182 -10.51 -6.04 -16.24
N ILE A 183 -10.82 -6.80 -17.28
CA ILE A 183 -11.61 -8.04 -17.16
C ILE A 183 -10.84 -9.10 -16.36
N SER A 184 -9.53 -9.25 -16.58
CA SER A 184 -8.71 -10.22 -15.86
C SER A 184 -8.67 -9.98 -14.35
N ILE A 185 -8.81 -8.72 -13.92
CA ILE A 185 -8.95 -8.37 -12.49
C ILE A 185 -10.22 -8.99 -11.91
N LEU A 186 -11.34 -8.94 -12.61
CA LEU A 186 -12.60 -9.59 -12.18
C LEU A 186 -12.45 -11.11 -12.13
N VAL A 187 -11.81 -11.71 -13.14
CA VAL A 187 -11.52 -13.15 -13.16
C VAL A 187 -10.65 -13.52 -11.95
N GLY A 188 -9.59 -12.77 -11.68
CA GLY A 188 -8.75 -12.95 -10.49
C GLY A 188 -9.55 -12.85 -9.19
N GLY A 189 -10.48 -11.88 -9.09
CA GLY A 189 -11.38 -11.71 -7.96
C GLY A 189 -12.31 -12.92 -7.74
N VAL A 190 -12.87 -13.47 -8.81
CA VAL A 190 -13.70 -14.70 -8.75
C VAL A 190 -12.86 -15.89 -8.26
N LEU A 191 -11.64 -16.08 -8.77
CA LEU A 191 -10.75 -17.16 -8.31
C LEU A 191 -10.39 -17.00 -6.83
N GLN A 192 -10.19 -15.78 -6.36
CA GLN A 192 -9.99 -15.49 -4.94
C GLN A 192 -11.20 -15.91 -4.10
N ILE A 193 -12.42 -15.58 -4.54
CA ILE A 193 -13.67 -15.99 -3.85
C ILE A 193 -13.78 -17.51 -3.80
N ILE A 194 -13.56 -18.22 -4.91
CA ILE A 194 -13.64 -19.67 -4.97
C ILE A 194 -12.68 -20.29 -3.94
N THR A 195 -11.43 -19.82 -3.90
CA THR A 195 -10.41 -20.30 -2.96
C THR A 195 -10.84 -20.08 -1.50
N HIS A 196 -11.42 -18.92 -1.19
CA HIS A 196 -11.92 -18.61 0.16
C HIS A 196 -13.15 -19.45 0.53
N LEU A 197 -14.08 -19.67 -0.39
CA LEU A 197 -15.25 -20.51 -0.15
C LEU A 197 -14.87 -21.97 0.14
N LEU A 198 -13.89 -22.51 -0.59
CA LEU A 198 -13.34 -23.84 -0.32
C LEU A 198 -12.72 -23.92 1.09
N ALA A 199 -11.92 -22.93 1.47
CA ALA A 199 -11.32 -22.86 2.81
C ALA A 199 -12.37 -22.70 3.92
N VAL A 200 -13.39 -21.86 3.72
CA VAL A 200 -14.54 -21.66 4.63
C VAL A 200 -15.30 -22.98 4.84
N ARG A 201 -15.51 -23.74 3.76
CA ARG A 201 -16.15 -25.07 3.83
C ARG A 201 -15.29 -26.05 4.63
N GLN A 202 -14.00 -26.13 4.35
CA GLN A 202 -13.05 -27.00 5.06
C GLN A 202 -12.96 -26.68 6.56
N LYS A 203 -13.05 -25.39 6.93
CA LYS A 203 -13.01 -24.95 8.35
C LYS A 203 -14.37 -24.99 9.06
N GLY A 204 -15.39 -25.52 8.42
CA GLY A 204 -16.74 -25.66 9.01
C GLY A 204 -17.50 -24.34 9.21
N LEU A 205 -16.99 -23.22 8.67
CA LEU A 205 -17.60 -21.90 8.80
C LEU A 205 -18.88 -21.76 7.97
N SER A 206 -19.07 -22.58 6.95
CA SER A 206 -20.29 -22.60 6.12
C SER A 206 -21.54 -22.81 6.99
N LYS A 207 -21.48 -23.70 7.98
CA LYS A 207 -22.61 -23.95 8.92
C LYS A 207 -22.96 -22.70 9.73
N VAL A 208 -21.95 -21.92 10.13
CA VAL A 208 -22.14 -20.65 10.87
C VAL A 208 -22.83 -19.62 9.99
N LEU A 209 -22.41 -19.48 8.74
CA LEU A 209 -23.00 -18.53 7.78
C LEU A 209 -24.43 -18.93 7.38
N ILE A 210 -24.68 -20.20 7.08
CA ILE A 210 -26.01 -20.72 6.74
C ILE A 210 -26.98 -20.54 7.94
N GLY A 211 -26.50 -20.86 9.15
CA GLY A 211 -27.27 -20.63 10.38
C GLY A 211 -27.57 -19.15 10.59
N GLY A 212 -26.55 -18.30 10.37
CA GLY A 212 -26.69 -16.84 10.43
C GLY A 212 -27.76 -16.32 9.48
N TRP A 213 -27.75 -16.79 8.23
CA TRP A 213 -28.76 -16.44 7.22
C TRP A 213 -30.16 -16.87 7.63
N LYS A 214 -30.30 -18.13 8.09
CA LYS A 214 -31.62 -18.72 8.49
C LYS A 214 -32.25 -17.95 9.66
N TYR A 215 -31.42 -17.52 10.63
CA TYR A 215 -31.93 -16.90 11.86
C TYR A 215 -31.86 -15.37 11.85
N ARG A 216 -31.40 -14.70 10.76
CA ARG A 216 -31.20 -13.25 10.70
C ARG A 216 -32.42 -12.38 11.00
N LYS A 217 -33.63 -12.89 10.66
CA LYS A 217 -34.89 -12.18 10.94
C LYS A 217 -35.45 -12.45 12.34
N LYS A 218 -34.96 -13.51 13.03
CA LYS A 218 -35.47 -13.96 14.33
C LYS A 218 -34.63 -13.48 15.53
N ARG A 219 -33.43 -12.97 15.27
CA ARG A 219 -32.50 -12.61 16.33
C ARG A 219 -31.97 -11.19 16.11
N ASP A 220 -32.03 -10.39 17.16
CA ASP A 220 -31.54 -9.01 17.15
C ASP A 220 -30.04 -8.97 17.51
N VAL A 221 -29.27 -8.27 16.68
CA VAL A 221 -27.83 -8.01 16.83
C VAL A 221 -27.52 -6.51 16.79
N SER A 222 -28.52 -5.66 17.00
CA SER A 222 -28.41 -4.19 16.89
C SER A 222 -27.35 -3.61 17.82
N LYS A 223 -27.18 -4.19 19.01
CA LYS A 223 -26.16 -3.76 19.99
C LYS A 223 -24.75 -4.03 19.49
N GLU A 224 -24.51 -5.23 18.95
CA GLU A 224 -23.23 -5.62 18.37
C GLU A 224 -22.90 -4.80 17.12
N GLU A 225 -23.89 -4.53 16.28
CA GLU A 225 -23.75 -3.67 15.12
C GLU A 225 -23.41 -2.22 15.49
N SER A 226 -24.07 -1.67 16.52
CA SER A 226 -23.76 -0.34 17.04
C SER A 226 -22.30 -0.26 17.56
N LYS A 227 -21.86 -1.31 18.28
CA LYS A 227 -20.48 -1.42 18.73
C LYS A 227 -19.49 -1.48 17.57
N PHE A 228 -19.79 -2.28 16.55
CA PHE A 228 -18.99 -2.36 15.32
C PHE A 228 -18.88 -0.98 14.64
N LYS A 229 -19.99 -0.27 14.43
CA LYS A 229 -20.01 1.07 13.81
C LYS A 229 -19.13 2.07 14.58
N LYS A 230 -19.19 2.04 15.91
CA LYS A 230 -18.36 2.91 16.78
C LYS A 230 -16.87 2.64 16.65
N LEU A 231 -16.47 1.42 16.32
CA LEU A 231 -15.06 1.05 16.05
C LEU A 231 -14.66 1.32 14.60
N PHE A 232 -15.58 1.10 13.66
CA PHE A 232 -15.31 1.16 12.22
C PHE A 232 -15.04 2.59 11.74
N LEU A 233 -15.91 3.55 12.08
CA LEU A 233 -15.79 4.94 11.61
C LEU A 233 -14.44 5.59 11.98
N PRO A 234 -13.97 5.53 13.24
CA PRO A 234 -12.64 6.05 13.59
C PRO A 234 -11.49 5.30 12.90
N SER A 235 -11.65 3.98 12.68
CA SER A 235 -10.66 3.17 11.97
C SER A 235 -10.53 3.58 10.50
N VAL A 236 -11.66 3.90 9.84
CA VAL A 236 -11.67 4.43 8.47
C VAL A 236 -10.89 5.74 8.41
N VAL A 237 -11.19 6.69 9.28
CA VAL A 237 -10.49 7.99 9.32
C VAL A 237 -8.98 7.80 9.54
N GLY A 238 -8.60 6.94 10.48
CA GLY A 238 -7.19 6.67 10.78
C GLY A 238 -6.41 6.05 9.63
N ASN A 239 -7.06 5.18 8.83
CA ASN A 239 -6.43 4.50 7.69
C ASN A 239 -6.51 5.29 6.37
N SER A 240 -7.32 6.36 6.31
CA SER A 240 -7.58 7.10 5.08
C SER A 240 -6.47 8.09 4.71
N THR A 241 -5.76 8.67 5.67
CA THR A 241 -4.83 9.79 5.42
C THR A 241 -3.78 9.47 4.36
N ALA A 242 -3.09 8.33 4.48
CA ALA A 242 -2.09 7.92 3.51
C ALA A 242 -2.70 7.57 2.13
N GLN A 243 -3.94 7.08 2.13
CA GLN A 243 -4.65 6.76 0.89
C GLN A 243 -5.11 8.02 0.16
N ILE A 244 -5.55 9.02 0.91
CA ILE A 244 -5.92 10.35 0.37
C ILE A 244 -4.69 11.02 -0.23
N ALA A 245 -3.53 11.01 0.44
CA ALA A 245 -2.28 11.52 -0.12
C ALA A 245 -1.95 10.86 -1.47
N SER A 246 -1.94 9.53 -1.49
CA SER A 246 -1.67 8.77 -2.73
C SER A 246 -2.71 8.99 -3.83
N PHE A 247 -3.95 9.29 -3.47
CA PHE A 247 -5.00 9.64 -4.42
C PHE A 247 -4.70 11.00 -5.05
N ILE A 248 -4.47 12.02 -4.24
CA ILE A 248 -4.17 13.39 -4.68
C ILE A 248 -2.93 13.42 -5.57
N ASP A 249 -1.82 12.77 -5.18
CA ASP A 249 -0.60 12.70 -5.98
C ASP A 249 -0.86 12.07 -7.35
N THR A 250 -1.71 11.02 -7.42
CA THR A 250 -2.07 10.39 -8.69
C THR A 250 -2.98 11.29 -9.54
N SER A 251 -3.93 12.00 -8.89
CA SER A 251 -4.80 12.94 -9.60
C SER A 251 -4.02 14.16 -10.11
N LEU A 252 -3.05 14.66 -9.36
CA LEU A 252 -2.14 15.70 -9.84
C LEU A 252 -1.25 15.23 -11.00
N ALA A 253 -0.92 13.94 -11.06
CA ALA A 253 -0.18 13.40 -12.20
C ALA A 253 -0.95 13.47 -13.52
N SER A 254 -2.28 13.65 -13.50
CA SER A 254 -3.08 13.84 -14.72
C SER A 254 -2.79 15.16 -15.44
N PHE A 255 -2.20 16.16 -14.77
CA PHE A 255 -1.73 17.42 -15.36
C PHE A 255 -0.39 17.29 -16.08
N LEU A 256 0.27 16.14 -15.98
CA LEU A 256 1.60 15.91 -16.51
C LEU A 256 1.55 15.15 -17.84
N VAL A 257 2.70 15.07 -18.50
CA VAL A 257 2.84 14.32 -19.73
C VAL A 257 2.47 12.85 -19.60
N ALA A 258 2.02 12.23 -20.67
CA ALA A 258 1.72 10.80 -20.72
C ALA A 258 2.90 9.97 -20.23
N GLY A 259 2.61 8.92 -19.46
CA GLY A 259 3.61 8.09 -18.77
C GLY A 259 3.89 8.50 -17.31
N SER A 260 3.49 9.72 -16.91
CA SER A 260 3.79 10.23 -15.56
C SER A 260 3.15 9.41 -14.44
N VAL A 261 1.91 8.93 -14.61
CA VAL A 261 1.27 8.03 -13.64
C VAL A 261 2.02 6.71 -13.56
N SER A 262 2.47 6.21 -14.68
CA SER A 262 3.27 4.98 -14.79
C SER A 262 4.63 5.12 -14.13
N TYR A 263 5.36 6.21 -14.36
CA TYR A 263 6.66 6.47 -13.71
C TYR A 263 6.52 6.51 -12.19
N LEU A 264 5.52 7.21 -11.67
CA LEU A 264 5.21 7.23 -10.23
C LEU A 264 4.88 5.83 -9.69
N PHE A 265 4.10 5.07 -10.43
CA PHE A 265 3.69 3.72 -10.02
C PHE A 265 4.89 2.77 -9.93
N TYR A 266 5.72 2.69 -10.98
CA TYR A 266 6.86 1.78 -11.02
C TYR A 266 7.96 2.19 -10.04
N ALA A 267 8.30 3.47 -9.95
CA ALA A 267 9.26 3.97 -8.96
C ALA A 267 8.78 3.69 -7.53
N ASN A 268 7.49 3.89 -7.24
CA ASN A 268 6.92 3.60 -5.93
C ASN A 268 6.99 2.10 -5.58
N ARG A 269 6.91 1.18 -6.57
CA ARG A 269 7.11 -0.25 -6.35
C ARG A 269 8.50 -0.56 -5.80
N VAL A 270 9.52 0.03 -6.39
CA VAL A 270 10.91 -0.14 -5.93
C VAL A 270 11.09 0.45 -4.53
N PHE A 271 10.60 1.67 -4.30
CA PHE A 271 10.62 2.34 -2.98
C PHE A 271 9.94 1.51 -1.88
N GLN A 272 8.80 0.90 -2.18
CA GLN A 272 8.04 0.14 -1.18
C GLN A 272 8.75 -1.15 -0.71
N LEU A 273 9.68 -1.72 -1.47
CA LEU A 273 10.38 -2.94 -1.08
C LEU A 273 11.21 -2.75 0.20
N PRO A 274 12.22 -1.85 0.24
CA PRO A 274 12.99 -1.63 1.46
C PRO A 274 12.12 -1.06 2.60
N PHE A 275 11.16 -0.20 2.31
CA PHE A 275 10.25 0.31 3.33
C PHE A 275 9.47 -0.80 4.04
N ALA A 276 8.92 -1.76 3.29
CA ALA A 276 8.12 -2.84 3.86
C ALA A 276 8.99 -3.90 4.57
N ILE A 277 10.14 -4.26 4.00
CA ILE A 277 11.01 -5.30 4.55
C ILE A 277 11.77 -4.80 5.79
N ILE A 278 12.17 -3.53 5.80
CA ILE A 278 13.00 -2.97 6.86
C ILE A 278 12.15 -2.17 7.86
N ALA A 279 11.50 -1.08 7.40
CA ALA A 279 10.83 -0.15 8.30
C ALA A 279 9.64 -0.79 9.02
N LEU A 280 8.75 -1.47 8.27
CA LEU A 280 7.57 -2.09 8.89
C LEU A 280 7.95 -3.30 9.76
N ALA A 281 8.89 -4.14 9.31
CA ALA A 281 9.28 -5.33 10.07
C ALA A 281 9.94 -4.95 11.41
N ILE A 282 10.91 -4.03 11.41
CA ILE A 282 11.59 -3.59 12.64
C ILE A 282 10.61 -2.88 13.57
N THR A 283 9.75 -2.00 13.01
CA THR A 283 8.73 -1.29 13.79
C THR A 283 7.79 -2.26 14.50
N THR A 284 7.26 -3.26 13.79
CA THR A 284 6.34 -4.24 14.37
C THR A 284 7.03 -5.18 15.37
N ALA A 285 8.29 -5.56 15.14
CA ALA A 285 9.04 -6.42 16.04
C ALA A 285 9.37 -5.72 17.37
N LEU A 286 9.69 -4.43 17.35
CA LEU A 286 10.05 -3.66 18.55
C LEU A 286 8.82 -3.13 19.33
N PHE A 287 7.66 -3.04 18.68
CA PHE A 287 6.44 -2.49 19.30
C PHE A 287 6.06 -3.15 20.64
N PRO A 288 6.00 -4.48 20.78
CA PRO A 288 5.64 -5.12 22.03
C PRO A 288 6.63 -4.82 23.17
N ALA A 289 7.93 -4.80 22.85
CA ALA A 289 8.99 -4.52 23.84
C ALA A 289 8.90 -3.08 24.35
N ILE A 290 8.73 -2.12 23.45
CA ILE A 290 8.57 -0.70 23.79
C ILE A 290 7.27 -0.47 24.58
N SER A 291 6.15 -1.04 24.14
CA SER A 291 4.86 -0.91 24.82
C SER A 291 4.89 -1.49 26.24
N LYS A 292 5.55 -2.65 26.42
CA LYS A 292 5.74 -3.27 27.75
C LYS A 292 6.61 -2.40 28.65
N ALA A 293 7.71 -1.83 28.13
CA ALA A 293 8.58 -0.94 28.89
C ALA A 293 7.83 0.32 29.36
N ILE A 294 7.06 0.96 28.47
CA ILE A 294 6.23 2.12 28.80
C ILE A 294 5.16 1.78 29.84
N LYS A 295 4.45 0.65 29.68
CA LYS A 295 3.43 0.19 30.63
C LYS A 295 4.01 -0.04 32.03
N ASN A 296 5.23 -0.57 32.10
CA ASN A 296 5.94 -0.84 33.35
C ASN A 296 6.68 0.39 33.91
N GLN A 297 6.50 1.57 33.33
CA GLN A 297 7.17 2.84 33.69
C GLN A 297 8.72 2.72 33.68
N ASN A 298 9.27 1.80 32.90
CA ASN A 298 10.70 1.63 32.74
C ASN A 298 11.20 2.49 31.55
N GLU A 299 11.42 3.78 31.83
CA GLU A 299 11.84 4.75 30.80
C GLU A 299 13.21 4.40 30.20
N SER A 300 14.15 3.88 31.00
CA SER A 300 15.49 3.53 30.52
C SER A 300 15.43 2.39 29.50
N LEU A 301 14.63 1.36 29.74
CA LEU A 301 14.43 0.26 28.80
C LEU A 301 13.67 0.70 27.54
N ALA A 302 12.67 1.57 27.69
CA ALA A 302 11.94 2.15 26.55
C ALA A 302 12.89 2.95 25.67
N PHE A 303 13.73 3.80 26.25
CA PHE A 303 14.72 4.59 25.55
C PHE A 303 15.81 3.72 24.88
N ALA A 304 16.30 2.69 25.56
CA ALA A 304 17.28 1.77 24.98
C ALA A 304 16.72 1.04 23.74
N ASN A 305 15.47 0.60 23.78
CA ASN A 305 14.81 -0.01 22.62
C ASN A 305 14.56 1.01 21.49
N LEU A 306 14.20 2.24 21.84
CA LEU A 306 14.03 3.32 20.88
C LEU A 306 15.36 3.65 20.16
N SER A 307 16.45 3.76 20.93
CA SER A 307 17.81 4.00 20.40
C SER A 307 18.28 2.86 19.49
N ARG A 308 18.09 1.60 19.91
CA ARG A 308 18.41 0.42 19.06
C ARG A 308 17.65 0.43 17.75
N GLY A 309 16.33 0.67 17.81
CA GLY A 309 15.48 0.73 16.61
C GLY A 309 15.89 1.87 15.68
N PHE A 310 16.18 3.05 16.22
CA PHE A 310 16.65 4.20 15.45
C PHE A 310 17.94 3.86 14.67
N TRP A 311 18.96 3.34 15.32
CA TRP A 311 20.24 3.03 14.67
C TRP A 311 20.11 1.90 13.64
N LEU A 312 19.35 0.86 13.95
CA LEU A 312 19.11 -0.25 13.01
C LEU A 312 18.36 0.22 11.76
N LEU A 313 17.31 1.04 11.95
CA LEU A 313 16.56 1.62 10.85
C LEU A 313 17.41 2.58 10.03
N SER A 314 18.12 3.49 10.70
CA SER A 314 18.99 4.48 10.02
C SER A 314 20.05 3.80 9.17
N LEU A 315 20.66 2.71 9.68
CA LEU A 315 21.67 1.96 8.94
C LEU A 315 21.07 1.26 7.72
N LEU A 316 20.05 0.43 7.92
CA LEU A 316 19.49 -0.38 6.83
C LEU A 316 18.76 0.46 5.78
N LEU A 317 17.99 1.47 6.20
CA LEU A 317 17.34 2.38 5.27
C LEU A 317 18.33 3.33 4.61
N GLY A 318 19.37 3.77 5.33
CA GLY A 318 20.45 4.57 4.76
C GLY A 318 21.18 3.83 3.63
N ILE A 319 21.54 2.57 3.83
CA ILE A 319 22.10 1.69 2.78
C ILE A 319 21.13 1.60 1.60
N SER A 320 19.85 1.40 1.88
CA SER A 320 18.81 1.31 0.83
C SER A 320 18.67 2.63 0.05
N VAL A 321 18.80 3.78 0.70
CA VAL A 321 18.80 5.09 0.04
C VAL A 321 20.01 5.23 -0.88
N LEU A 322 21.22 4.90 -0.40
CA LEU A 322 22.42 4.97 -1.23
C LEU A 322 22.28 4.10 -2.49
N PHE A 323 21.86 2.84 -2.33
CA PHE A 323 21.66 1.95 -3.47
C PHE A 323 20.52 2.43 -4.37
N GLY A 324 19.41 2.88 -3.78
CA GLY A 324 18.24 3.35 -4.53
C GLY A 324 18.45 4.67 -5.26
N ILE A 325 19.43 5.49 -4.87
CA ILE A 325 19.80 6.73 -5.57
C ILE A 325 20.92 6.47 -6.57
N LEU A 326 22.01 5.84 -6.13
CA LEU A 326 23.21 5.65 -6.96
C LEU A 326 23.02 4.56 -8.01
N LEU A 327 22.32 3.48 -7.67
CA LEU A 327 22.03 2.37 -8.59
C LEU A 327 20.61 2.46 -9.17
N ALA A 328 19.96 3.63 -9.15
CA ALA A 328 18.59 3.78 -9.63
C ALA A 328 18.43 3.33 -11.09
N GLU A 329 19.37 3.72 -11.97
CA GLU A 329 19.32 3.36 -13.39
C GLU A 329 19.52 1.85 -13.61
N PRO A 330 20.58 1.19 -13.10
CA PRO A 330 20.70 -0.27 -13.17
C PRO A 330 19.48 -1.01 -12.60
N ILE A 331 18.90 -0.54 -11.49
CA ILE A 331 17.73 -1.18 -10.86
C ILE A 331 16.51 -1.07 -11.78
N VAL A 332 16.20 0.12 -12.29
CA VAL A 332 15.04 0.34 -13.17
C VAL A 332 15.23 -0.38 -14.50
N TRP A 333 16.42 -0.32 -15.07
CA TRP A 333 16.79 -1.08 -16.28
C TRP A 333 16.56 -2.57 -16.10
N LEU A 334 17.13 -3.16 -15.06
CA LEU A 334 17.02 -4.59 -14.78
C LEU A 334 15.56 -5.03 -14.58
N LEU A 335 14.74 -4.21 -13.93
CA LEU A 335 13.38 -4.58 -13.63
C LEU A 335 12.40 -4.29 -14.77
N PHE A 336 12.56 -3.18 -15.49
CA PHE A 336 11.50 -2.66 -16.33
C PHE A 336 11.90 -2.41 -17.79
N GLU A 337 13.16 -2.09 -18.12
CA GLU A 337 13.57 -1.75 -19.50
C GLU A 337 13.58 -2.98 -20.41
N ARG A 338 12.38 -3.30 -20.92
CA ARG A 338 12.18 -4.36 -21.91
C ARG A 338 10.89 -4.15 -22.70
N GLY A 339 10.83 -4.70 -23.93
CA GLY A 339 9.66 -4.57 -24.80
C GLY A 339 9.33 -3.13 -25.12
N LYS A 340 8.16 -2.65 -24.72
CA LYS A 340 7.70 -1.26 -24.98
C LYS A 340 8.21 -0.24 -23.97
N PHE A 341 8.87 -0.64 -22.89
CA PHE A 341 9.47 0.28 -21.92
C PHE A 341 10.84 0.73 -22.43
N THR A 342 10.92 1.98 -22.84
CA THR A 342 12.08 2.56 -23.52
C THR A 342 13.18 3.00 -22.55
N PRO A 343 14.43 3.25 -23.05
CA PRO A 343 15.48 3.88 -22.25
C PRO A 343 15.07 5.26 -21.69
N GLN A 344 14.24 6.01 -22.42
CA GLN A 344 13.72 7.29 -21.93
C GLN A 344 12.76 7.10 -20.75
N ASP A 345 11.93 6.05 -20.78
CA ASP A 345 11.05 5.69 -19.65
C ASP A 345 11.87 5.29 -18.43
N THR A 346 13.02 4.61 -18.65
CA THR A 346 13.99 4.31 -17.59
C THR A 346 14.48 5.57 -16.92
N LEU A 347 14.98 6.55 -17.68
CA LEU A 347 15.49 7.81 -17.14
C LEU A 347 14.43 8.60 -16.38
N ASN A 348 13.21 8.69 -16.91
CA ASN A 348 12.10 9.35 -16.25
C ASN A 348 11.71 8.64 -14.93
N THR A 349 11.68 7.29 -14.95
CA THR A 349 11.39 6.49 -13.74
C THR A 349 12.50 6.60 -12.71
N VAL A 350 13.77 6.68 -13.13
CA VAL A 350 14.95 6.91 -12.29
C VAL A 350 14.84 8.24 -11.54
N ALA A 351 14.50 9.32 -12.24
CA ALA A 351 14.33 10.63 -11.62
C ALA A 351 13.25 10.60 -10.52
N VAL A 352 12.13 9.94 -10.78
CA VAL A 352 11.06 9.75 -9.79
C VAL A 352 11.51 8.88 -8.63
N LEU A 353 12.21 7.77 -8.90
CA LEU A 353 12.72 6.84 -7.89
C LEU A 353 13.70 7.54 -6.93
N GLN A 354 14.64 8.30 -7.47
CA GLN A 354 15.62 9.06 -6.67
C GLN A 354 14.93 10.00 -5.70
N MET A 355 13.88 10.70 -6.15
CA MET A 355 13.10 11.61 -5.30
C MET A 355 12.31 10.86 -4.20
N TYR A 356 11.74 9.69 -4.50
CA TYR A 356 11.15 8.84 -3.47
C TYR A 356 12.18 8.33 -2.46
N MET A 357 13.40 7.96 -2.92
CA MET A 357 14.44 7.44 -2.03
C MET A 357 14.90 8.47 -1.00
N VAL A 358 14.89 9.76 -1.31
CA VAL A 358 15.16 10.86 -0.34
C VAL A 358 14.21 10.74 0.88
N GLY A 359 12.97 10.34 0.66
CA GLY A 359 11.97 10.18 1.72
C GLY A 359 12.07 8.87 2.51
N LEU A 360 12.86 7.89 2.09
CA LEU A 360 12.83 6.54 2.66
C LEU A 360 13.20 6.51 4.15
N VAL A 361 14.28 7.16 4.54
CA VAL A 361 14.71 7.29 5.96
C VAL A 361 13.70 8.10 6.76
N PRO A 362 13.29 9.32 6.31
CA PRO A 362 12.23 10.08 6.98
C PRO A 362 10.94 9.29 7.23
N PHE A 363 10.40 8.63 6.21
CA PHE A 363 9.19 7.82 6.36
C PHE A 363 9.35 6.64 7.32
N GLY A 364 10.49 5.94 7.23
CA GLY A 364 10.78 4.81 8.11
C GLY A 364 10.90 5.23 9.56
N LEU A 365 11.64 6.29 9.84
CA LEU A 365 11.80 6.83 11.19
C LEU A 365 10.49 7.45 11.71
N ALA A 366 9.75 8.20 10.88
CA ALA A 366 8.44 8.72 11.25
C ALA A 366 7.50 7.58 11.69
N LYS A 367 7.44 6.49 10.94
CA LYS A 367 6.63 5.31 11.26
C LYS A 367 7.03 4.69 12.60
N PHE A 368 8.32 4.59 12.85
CA PHE A 368 8.87 4.03 14.09
C PHE A 368 8.57 4.92 15.31
N PHE A 369 8.79 6.23 15.20
CA PHE A 369 8.48 7.15 16.29
C PHE A 369 6.97 7.34 16.52
N LEU A 370 6.14 7.25 15.46
CA LEU A 370 4.67 7.23 15.60
C LEU A 370 4.19 6.03 16.41
N MET A 371 4.82 4.86 16.22
CA MET A 371 4.54 3.68 17.04
C MET A 371 4.80 3.96 18.52
N TYR A 372 5.85 4.68 18.86
CA TYR A 372 6.13 5.09 20.25
C TYR A 372 5.02 6.02 20.80
N LEU A 373 4.53 6.96 20.00
CA LEU A 373 3.38 7.80 20.39
C LEU A 373 2.11 6.97 20.62
N TYR A 374 1.86 5.94 19.81
CA TYR A 374 0.74 5.03 20.00
C TYR A 374 0.88 4.24 21.31
N ALA A 375 2.07 3.76 21.63
CA ALA A 375 2.35 3.08 22.91
C ALA A 375 2.13 4.00 24.13
N MET A 376 2.31 5.32 23.95
CA MET A 376 2.00 6.35 24.95
C MET A 376 0.53 6.82 24.94
N HIS A 377 -0.35 6.16 24.17
CA HIS A 377 -1.76 6.55 24.00
C HIS A 377 -1.98 7.97 23.41
N LYS A 378 -0.99 8.54 22.72
CA LYS A 378 -1.05 9.88 22.08
C LYS A 378 -1.64 9.83 20.66
N HIS A 379 -2.70 9.06 20.43
CA HIS A 379 -3.29 8.85 19.11
C HIS A 379 -3.72 10.15 18.41
N MET A 380 -4.31 11.10 19.15
CA MET A 380 -4.77 12.38 18.60
C MET A 380 -3.60 13.25 18.09
N LYS A 381 -2.46 13.23 18.79
CA LYS A 381 -1.26 13.93 18.34
C LYS A 381 -0.70 13.32 17.07
N ALA A 382 -0.64 11.98 17.01
CA ALA A 382 -0.23 11.26 15.80
C ALA A 382 -1.13 11.59 14.60
N ALA A 383 -2.45 11.66 14.80
CA ALA A 383 -3.40 12.05 13.75
C ALA A 383 -3.18 13.50 13.27
N LYS A 384 -2.99 14.46 14.18
CA LYS A 384 -2.68 15.86 13.82
C LYS A 384 -1.39 15.96 13.00
N ILE A 385 -0.33 15.25 13.38
CA ILE A 385 0.93 15.22 12.63
C ILE A 385 0.71 14.68 11.22
N ALA A 386 -0.06 13.59 11.06
CA ALA A 386 -0.36 13.02 9.76
C ALA A 386 -1.13 14.00 8.86
N VAL A 387 -2.09 14.76 9.40
CA VAL A 387 -2.83 15.79 8.65
C VAL A 387 -1.91 16.95 8.23
N ILE A 388 -1.05 17.45 9.13
CA ILE A 388 -0.09 18.51 8.79
C ILE A 388 0.86 18.04 7.68
N SER A 389 1.39 16.83 7.81
CA SER A 389 2.26 16.23 6.79
C SER A 389 1.56 16.11 5.43
N LEU A 390 0.28 15.71 5.42
CA LEU A 390 -0.53 15.64 4.20
C LEU A 390 -0.70 17.03 3.55
N VAL A 391 -1.04 18.05 4.34
CA VAL A 391 -1.21 19.43 3.82
C VAL A 391 0.10 19.95 3.23
N VAL A 392 1.23 19.72 3.91
CA VAL A 392 2.55 20.09 3.39
C VAL A 392 2.86 19.34 2.09
N ASN A 393 2.63 18.02 2.04
CA ASN A 393 2.77 17.26 0.81
C ASN A 393 1.95 17.89 -0.33
N MET A 394 0.65 18.19 -0.11
CA MET A 394 -0.21 18.77 -1.14
C MET A 394 0.31 20.12 -1.67
N ILE A 395 0.75 21.01 -0.79
CA ILE A 395 1.30 22.31 -1.18
C ILE A 395 2.55 22.11 -2.06
N PHE A 396 3.47 21.26 -1.62
CA PHE A 396 4.69 20.98 -2.38
C PHE A 396 4.42 20.18 -3.66
N SER A 397 3.41 19.30 -3.68
CA SER A 397 3.01 18.58 -4.91
C SER A 397 2.59 19.56 -5.99
N VAL A 398 1.70 20.52 -5.68
CA VAL A 398 1.22 21.52 -6.65
C VAL A 398 2.36 22.43 -7.14
N THR A 399 3.29 22.80 -6.25
CA THR A 399 4.38 23.69 -6.65
C THR A 399 5.50 22.98 -7.41
N LEU A 400 5.98 21.84 -6.89
CA LEU A 400 7.13 21.13 -7.47
C LEU A 400 6.79 20.40 -8.78
N MET A 401 5.52 19.98 -8.98
CA MET A 401 5.13 19.35 -10.24
C MET A 401 5.30 20.27 -11.44
N GLN A 402 5.19 21.59 -11.25
CA GLN A 402 5.33 22.59 -12.33
C GLN A 402 6.77 22.69 -12.84
N PHE A 403 7.76 22.43 -11.98
CA PHE A 403 9.19 22.56 -12.32
C PHE A 403 9.84 21.20 -12.62
N MET A 404 9.36 20.13 -11.95
CA MET A 404 10.02 18.82 -11.97
C MET A 404 9.09 17.70 -12.48
N GLY A 405 7.86 18.00 -12.85
CA GLY A 405 6.91 16.98 -13.31
C GLY A 405 6.66 15.89 -12.28
N ALA A 406 6.68 14.62 -12.71
CA ALA A 406 6.45 13.46 -11.86
C ALA A 406 7.46 13.31 -10.73
N SER A 407 8.73 13.68 -10.95
CA SER A 407 9.75 13.66 -9.89
C SER A 407 9.47 14.71 -8.80
N GLY A 408 8.85 15.83 -9.15
CA GLY A 408 8.39 16.84 -8.19
C GLY A 408 7.31 16.32 -7.25
N LEU A 409 6.35 15.52 -7.75
CA LEU A 409 5.34 14.85 -6.92
C LEU A 409 5.99 13.86 -5.94
N ALA A 410 6.98 13.10 -6.40
CA ALA A 410 7.72 12.16 -5.54
C ALA A 410 8.52 12.89 -4.45
N LEU A 411 9.15 14.02 -4.80
CA LEU A 411 9.90 14.85 -3.84
C LEU A 411 8.97 15.49 -2.81
N ALA A 412 7.80 15.98 -3.23
CA ALA A 412 6.80 16.53 -2.32
C ALA A 412 6.35 15.49 -1.27
N GLY A 413 6.13 14.24 -1.70
CA GLY A 413 5.90 13.12 -0.80
C GLY A 413 7.04 12.96 0.22
N SER A 414 8.29 13.01 -0.24
CA SER A 414 9.48 12.91 0.61
C SER A 414 9.59 14.06 1.62
N ILE A 415 9.25 15.29 1.21
CA ILE A 415 9.17 16.46 2.11
C ILE A 415 8.08 16.24 3.17
N GLY A 416 6.90 15.75 2.77
CA GLY A 416 5.83 15.38 3.69
C GLY A 416 6.30 14.37 4.74
N GLY A 417 7.04 13.33 4.30
CA GLY A 417 7.66 12.35 5.19
C GLY A 417 8.67 12.96 6.16
N LEU A 418 9.50 13.90 5.70
CA LEU A 418 10.45 14.63 6.53
C LEU A 418 9.74 15.46 7.61
N VAL A 419 8.71 16.22 7.22
CA VAL A 419 7.88 17.00 8.16
C VAL A 419 7.23 16.08 9.19
N GLN A 420 6.69 14.94 8.76
CA GLN A 420 6.11 13.95 9.66
C GLN A 420 7.15 13.44 10.67
N MET A 421 8.37 13.12 10.23
CA MET A 421 9.45 12.70 11.10
C MET A 421 9.80 13.79 12.13
N ILE A 422 10.04 15.01 11.69
CA ILE A 422 10.41 16.13 12.57
C ILE A 422 9.33 16.38 13.64
N LEU A 423 8.07 16.48 13.24
CA LEU A 423 6.97 16.71 14.17
C LEU A 423 6.79 15.54 15.16
N THR A 424 7.00 14.31 14.70
CA THR A 424 6.90 13.13 15.55
C THR A 424 8.03 13.09 16.56
N ILE A 425 9.27 13.39 16.16
CA ILE A 425 10.42 13.50 17.05
C ILE A 425 10.19 14.59 18.11
N LYS A 426 9.66 15.76 17.71
CA LYS A 426 9.29 16.84 18.64
C LYS A 426 8.33 16.37 19.72
N GLU A 427 7.31 15.58 19.36
CA GLU A 427 6.32 15.05 20.32
C GLU A 427 6.87 13.92 21.20
N VAL A 428 7.83 13.13 20.72
CA VAL A 428 8.55 12.10 21.51
C VAL A 428 9.49 12.77 22.52
N GLY A 429 10.09 13.89 22.14
CA GLY A 429 11.01 14.70 22.94
C GLY A 429 12.34 14.93 22.23
N MET A 430 12.60 16.18 21.85
CA MET A 430 13.82 16.57 21.13
C MET A 430 15.09 16.26 21.94
N ALA A 431 15.07 16.45 23.26
CA ALA A 431 16.19 16.14 24.14
C ALA A 431 16.58 14.64 24.06
N ARG A 432 15.59 13.75 24.11
CA ARG A 432 15.80 12.28 23.95
C ARG A 432 16.39 11.94 22.58
N PHE A 433 15.91 12.61 21.54
CA PHE A 433 16.46 12.39 20.18
C PHE A 433 17.90 12.87 20.07
N ILE A 434 18.21 14.03 20.60
CA ILE A 434 19.60 14.56 20.66
C ILE A 434 20.53 13.60 21.39
N GLU A 435 20.07 12.99 22.49
CA GLU A 435 20.83 12.00 23.25
C GLU A 435 21.14 10.74 22.40
N ILE A 436 20.18 10.29 21.55
CA ILE A 436 20.41 9.16 20.64
C ILE A 436 21.50 9.48 19.63
N ILE A 437 21.49 10.69 19.03
CA ILE A 437 22.41 11.06 17.95
C ILE A 437 23.76 11.59 18.43
N LYS A 438 23.83 12.18 19.63
CA LYS A 438 25.10 12.64 20.26
C LYS A 438 26.01 11.50 20.73
N THR A 439 26.17 10.47 19.91
CA THR A 439 27.00 9.31 20.22
C THR A 439 28.11 9.15 19.19
N LYS A 440 29.21 8.50 19.58
CA LYS A 440 30.29 8.11 18.65
C LYS A 440 29.74 7.28 17.46
N ARG A 441 28.57 6.63 17.65
CA ARG A 441 27.89 5.86 16.60
C ARG A 441 27.52 6.72 15.40
N MET A 442 27.19 8.01 15.60
CA MET A 442 26.88 8.93 14.50
C MET A 442 28.08 9.14 13.58
N LEU A 443 29.27 9.32 14.16
CA LEU A 443 30.50 9.44 13.39
C LEU A 443 30.79 8.19 12.57
N TYR A 444 30.74 7.02 13.21
CA TYR A 444 30.93 5.73 12.51
C TYR A 444 29.88 5.49 11.43
N PHE A 445 28.62 5.89 11.68
CA PHE A 445 27.54 5.80 10.69
C PHE A 445 27.87 6.68 9.48
N ILE A 446 28.22 7.96 9.67
CA ILE A 446 28.55 8.86 8.58
C ILE A 446 29.76 8.33 7.79
N MET A 447 30.85 7.94 8.47
CA MET A 447 32.03 7.38 7.80
C MET A 447 31.69 6.12 7.00
N GLY A 448 30.94 5.19 7.59
CA GLY A 448 30.51 3.98 6.90
C GLY A 448 29.64 4.27 5.66
N MET A 449 28.69 5.22 5.77
CA MET A 449 27.86 5.63 4.66
C MET A 449 28.67 6.33 3.55
N CYS A 450 29.69 7.15 3.89
CA CYS A 450 30.58 7.76 2.91
C CYS A 450 31.41 6.70 2.16
N ILE A 451 32.01 5.75 2.88
CA ILE A 451 32.80 4.66 2.25
C ILE A 451 31.91 3.82 1.33
N LEU A 452 30.73 3.42 1.82
CA LEU A 452 29.77 2.65 1.03
C LEU A 452 29.28 3.46 -0.19
N GLY A 453 29.05 4.76 -0.04
CA GLY A 453 28.65 5.65 -1.11
C GLY A 453 29.70 5.70 -2.24
N VAL A 454 30.98 5.85 -1.89
CA VAL A 454 32.09 5.83 -2.86
C VAL A 454 32.16 4.48 -3.56
N ALA A 455 32.11 3.37 -2.81
CA ALA A 455 32.13 2.01 -3.41
C ALA A 455 30.95 1.79 -4.35
N THR A 456 29.75 2.22 -3.95
CA THR A 456 28.53 2.10 -4.77
C THR A 456 28.61 2.99 -6.02
N TYR A 457 29.21 4.16 -5.94
CA TYR A 457 29.41 5.05 -7.08
C TYR A 457 30.31 4.40 -8.14
N TYR A 458 31.45 3.81 -7.75
CA TYR A 458 32.30 3.08 -8.69
C TYR A 458 31.59 1.84 -9.29
N LEU A 459 30.81 1.11 -8.46
CA LEU A 459 29.99 0.01 -8.95
C LEU A 459 28.97 0.49 -9.99
N ASN A 460 28.35 1.65 -9.77
CA ASN A 460 27.41 2.23 -10.72
C ASN A 460 28.06 2.53 -12.07
N ILE A 461 29.26 3.12 -12.08
CA ILE A 461 30.02 3.40 -13.31
C ILE A 461 30.25 2.09 -14.09
N LEU A 462 30.69 1.04 -13.41
CA LEU A 462 30.90 -0.28 -14.04
C LEU A 462 29.61 -0.88 -14.61
N LEU A 463 28.50 -0.78 -13.86
CA LEU A 463 27.21 -1.30 -14.32
C LEU A 463 26.66 -0.50 -15.51
N ILE A 464 26.77 0.83 -15.48
CA ILE A 464 26.31 1.68 -16.59
C ILE A 464 27.14 1.43 -17.85
N SER A 465 28.47 1.27 -17.73
CA SER A 465 29.31 0.94 -18.88
C SER A 465 28.95 -0.43 -19.48
N PHE A 466 28.50 -1.37 -18.66
CA PHE A 466 28.02 -2.68 -19.16
C PHE A 466 26.62 -2.60 -19.81
N ILE A 467 25.75 -1.74 -19.30
CA ILE A 467 24.36 -1.59 -19.76
C ILE A 467 24.26 -0.77 -21.04
N ARG A 468 25.08 0.28 -21.18
CA ARG A 468 24.99 1.27 -22.25
C ARG A 468 26.15 1.20 -23.26
N GLY A 469 27.25 0.48 -22.94
CA GLY A 469 28.38 0.21 -23.84
C GLY A 469 28.11 -1.02 -24.67
#